data_95137733417e43457f4cd5d00df95ad3
#
_entry.id   95137733417e43457f4cd5d00df95ad3
#
_cell.length_a   1.000
_cell.length_b   1.000
_cell.length_c   1.000
_cell.angle_alpha   90.00
_cell.angle_beta   90.00
_cell.angle_gamma   90.00
#
_symmetry.space_group_name_H-M   'P 1'
#
loop_
_entity.id
_entity.type
_entity.pdbx_description
1 polymer ?
#
loop_
_entity_poly.entity_id
_entity_poly.type
_entity_poly.pdbx_seq_one_letter_code
_entity_poly.pdbx_strand_id
1 'polypeptide(L)'
;MRKTLHKFLSRYPGEVYLLHCDMWKWPDGNYKIINCGVQEPNMVNIAAGLASQGKQVIVYGVAGFVIYKAYEQIKLNIKGWAENYGSIIFVNAGHNGCYNDCGRGHLVYDDHILMTGLDIPLIDPPDRQQFVRAVSDGLRKPGVRFVRLGWDNEVWKKSNS
;
A
#
# COMPACT_ATOMS: atom_id res chain seq x y z
N MET A 1 -5.54 -5.57 -10.50
CA MET A 1 -5.25 -5.11 -9.12
C MET A 1 -5.67 -3.67 -8.87
N ARG A 2 -5.10 -2.68 -9.56
CA ARG A 2 -5.54 -1.27 -9.44
C ARG A 2 -7.04 -1.09 -9.63
N LYS A 3 -7.64 -1.75 -10.64
CA LYS A 3 -9.10 -1.73 -10.88
C LYS A 3 -9.91 -2.26 -9.69
N THR A 4 -9.42 -3.30 -9.02
CA THR A 4 -10.08 -3.88 -7.83
C THR A 4 -10.03 -2.90 -6.66
N LEU A 5 -8.85 -2.29 -6.39
CA LEU A 5 -8.71 -1.29 -5.35
C LEU A 5 -9.60 -0.07 -5.63
N HIS A 6 -9.56 0.49 -6.85
CA HIS A 6 -10.43 1.59 -7.26
C HIS A 6 -11.92 1.25 -7.05
N LYS A 7 -12.38 0.09 -7.55
CA LYS A 7 -13.78 -0.34 -7.41
C LYS A 7 -14.21 -0.48 -5.94
N PHE A 8 -13.30 -0.96 -5.09
CA PHE A 8 -13.54 -1.04 -3.65
C PHE A 8 -13.62 0.35 -3.02
N LEU A 9 -12.61 1.20 -3.22
CA LEU A 9 -12.54 2.53 -2.64
C LEU A 9 -13.69 3.44 -3.08
N SER A 10 -14.13 3.34 -4.35
CA SER A 10 -15.28 4.11 -4.86
C SER A 10 -16.60 3.78 -4.17
N ARG A 11 -16.70 2.66 -3.47
CA ARG A 11 -17.88 2.21 -2.73
C ARG A 11 -17.68 2.24 -1.21
N TYR A 12 -16.47 2.53 -0.77
CA TYR A 12 -16.17 2.59 0.65
C TYR A 12 -16.80 3.82 1.30
N PRO A 13 -17.53 3.67 2.43
CA PRO A 13 -18.29 4.78 3.01
C PRO A 13 -17.45 5.81 3.76
N GLY A 14 -16.19 5.50 4.06
CA GLY A 14 -15.28 6.39 4.78
C GLY A 14 -14.48 7.31 3.87
N GLU A 15 -13.92 8.38 4.44
CA GLU A 15 -12.99 9.27 3.73
C GLU A 15 -11.62 8.61 3.68
N VAL A 16 -11.16 8.27 2.48
CA VAL A 16 -9.84 7.64 2.26
C VAL A 16 -8.96 8.54 1.40
N TYR A 17 -7.71 8.66 1.78
CA TYR A 17 -6.65 9.31 1.00
C TYR A 17 -5.80 8.24 0.32
N LEU A 18 -5.70 8.28 -1.00
CA LEU A 18 -4.84 7.41 -1.78
C LEU A 18 -3.66 8.24 -2.29
N LEU A 19 -2.45 7.89 -1.82
CA LEU A 19 -1.20 8.51 -2.20
C LEU A 19 -0.45 7.63 -3.19
N HIS A 20 0.17 8.22 -4.21
CA HIS A 20 1.03 7.51 -5.16
C HIS A 20 2.16 8.39 -5.69
N CYS A 21 3.23 7.77 -6.18
CA CYS A 21 4.39 8.43 -6.76
C CYS A 21 4.34 8.33 -8.29
N ASP A 22 3.58 9.22 -8.91
CA ASP A 22 3.45 9.33 -10.38
C ASP A 22 3.14 7.98 -11.09
N MET A 23 2.50 7.08 -10.36
CA MET A 23 2.10 5.77 -10.84
C MET A 23 0.68 5.81 -11.35
N TRP A 24 0.49 5.85 -12.65
CA TRP A 24 -0.81 5.76 -13.30
C TRP A 24 -1.75 6.94 -13.05
N LYS A 25 -2.58 7.21 -14.03
CA LYS A 25 -3.74 8.09 -13.83
C LYS A 25 -4.82 7.29 -13.09
N TRP A 26 -5.12 7.69 -11.86
CA TRP A 26 -6.22 7.13 -11.09
C TRP A 26 -7.54 7.71 -11.56
N PRO A 27 -8.61 6.91 -11.74
CA PRO A 27 -9.92 7.43 -12.05
C PRO A 27 -10.55 8.10 -10.83
N ASP A 28 -11.41 9.07 -11.06
CA ASP A 28 -12.17 9.71 -9.99
C ASP A 28 -13.05 8.70 -9.24
N GLY A 29 -13.22 8.91 -7.94
CA GLY A 29 -13.97 8.01 -7.06
C GLY A 29 -14.31 8.68 -5.73
N ASN A 30 -14.96 7.94 -4.85
CA ASN A 30 -15.28 8.42 -3.50
C ASN A 30 -14.07 8.32 -2.55
N TYR A 31 -12.92 8.81 -3.00
CA TYR A 31 -11.68 8.90 -2.23
C TYR A 31 -10.81 10.03 -2.78
N LYS A 32 -9.94 10.57 -1.95
CA LYS A 32 -9.04 11.67 -2.32
C LYS A 32 -7.73 11.12 -2.87
N ILE A 33 -7.29 11.61 -4.02
CA ILE A 33 -6.06 11.18 -4.68
C ILE A 33 -5.00 12.27 -4.51
N ILE A 34 -3.81 11.86 -4.06
CA ILE A 34 -2.64 12.73 -3.95
C ILE A 34 -1.50 12.09 -4.75
N ASN A 35 -1.13 12.73 -5.85
CA ASN A 35 0.09 12.39 -6.56
C ASN A 35 1.27 13.14 -5.93
N CYS A 36 2.20 12.39 -5.35
CA CYS A 36 3.37 12.93 -4.64
C CYS A 36 4.59 13.15 -5.55
N GLY A 37 4.45 12.93 -6.88
CA GLY A 37 5.61 12.85 -7.77
C GLY A 37 6.47 11.62 -7.46
N VAL A 38 7.64 11.50 -8.07
CA VAL A 38 8.57 10.37 -7.83
C VAL A 38 9.35 10.63 -6.54
N GLN A 39 8.66 10.60 -5.41
CA GLN A 39 9.17 10.99 -4.08
C GLN A 39 8.61 10.09 -2.96
N GLU A 40 9.01 8.83 -2.93
CA GLU A 40 8.49 7.84 -1.97
C GLU A 40 8.69 8.25 -0.50
N PRO A 41 9.83 8.81 -0.07
CA PRO A 41 9.99 9.29 1.31
C PRO A 41 9.00 10.40 1.66
N ASN A 42 8.77 11.35 0.74
CA ASN A 42 7.80 12.42 0.95
C ASN A 42 6.36 11.89 0.99
N MET A 43 6.02 10.94 0.11
CA MET A 43 4.71 10.27 0.14
C MET A 43 4.44 9.63 1.51
N VAL A 44 5.43 8.96 2.09
CA VAL A 44 5.31 8.33 3.42
C VAL A 44 5.16 9.39 4.52
N ASN A 45 5.86 10.51 4.43
CA ASN A 45 5.71 11.62 5.37
C ASN A 45 4.31 12.27 5.29
N ILE A 46 3.79 12.46 4.08
CA ILE A 46 2.40 12.94 3.89
C ILE A 46 1.41 11.94 4.49
N ALA A 47 1.62 10.63 4.28
CA ALA A 47 0.79 9.59 4.86
C ALA A 47 0.81 9.63 6.40
N ALA A 48 1.99 9.81 7.00
CA ALA A 48 2.15 9.96 8.44
C ALA A 48 1.39 11.19 8.97
N GLY A 49 1.53 12.35 8.31
CA GLY A 49 0.81 13.56 8.67
C GLY A 49 -0.71 13.42 8.61
N LEU A 50 -1.24 12.79 7.57
CA LEU A 50 -2.68 12.51 7.44
C LEU A 50 -3.16 11.55 8.53
N ALA A 51 -2.43 10.45 8.74
CA ALA A 51 -2.81 9.47 9.74
C ALA A 51 -2.74 10.01 11.17
N SER A 52 -1.81 10.90 11.49
CA SER A 52 -1.75 11.56 12.80
C SER A 52 -2.99 12.43 13.11
N GLN A 53 -3.76 12.79 12.08
CA GLN A 53 -5.06 13.46 12.19
C GLN A 53 -6.25 12.49 12.11
N GLY A 54 -6.02 11.19 12.35
CA GLY A 54 -7.05 10.16 12.34
C GLY A 54 -7.54 9.76 10.95
N LYS A 55 -6.85 10.16 9.88
CA LYS A 55 -7.27 9.84 8.51
C LYS A 55 -6.93 8.41 8.11
N GLN A 56 -7.69 7.89 7.16
CA GLN A 56 -7.49 6.59 6.52
C GLN A 56 -6.66 6.78 5.24
N VAL A 57 -5.49 6.15 5.19
CA VAL A 57 -4.52 6.39 4.13
C VAL A 57 -4.11 5.10 3.42
N ILE A 58 -4.14 5.12 2.10
CA ILE A 58 -3.54 4.10 1.23
C ILE A 58 -2.26 4.68 0.63
N VAL A 59 -1.15 3.98 0.82
CA VAL A 59 0.13 4.28 0.17
C VAL A 59 0.34 3.27 -0.95
N TYR A 60 0.13 3.71 -2.19
CA TYR A 60 0.23 2.86 -3.37
C TYR A 60 1.53 3.08 -4.13
N GLY A 61 2.30 2.01 -4.37
CA GLY A 61 3.58 2.12 -5.06
C GLY A 61 4.19 0.79 -5.49
N VAL A 62 5.40 0.85 -6.03
CA VAL A 62 6.26 -0.33 -6.22
C VAL A 62 6.95 -0.64 -4.90
N ALA A 63 6.83 -1.89 -4.45
CA ALA A 63 7.32 -2.30 -3.14
C ALA A 63 8.81 -1.99 -2.92
N GLY A 64 9.67 -2.31 -3.89
CA GLY A 64 11.11 -2.02 -3.79
C GLY A 64 11.40 -0.54 -3.61
N PHE A 65 10.68 0.34 -4.28
CA PHE A 65 10.89 1.78 -4.13
C PHE A 65 10.36 2.30 -2.79
N VAL A 66 9.14 1.91 -2.44
CA VAL A 66 8.52 2.38 -1.19
C VAL A 66 9.31 1.89 0.03
N ILE A 67 9.65 0.59 0.07
CA ILE A 67 10.33 0.01 1.23
C ILE A 67 11.75 0.55 1.35
N TYR A 68 12.56 0.42 0.31
CA TYR A 68 13.99 0.73 0.43
C TYR A 68 14.27 2.23 0.52
N LYS A 69 13.54 3.06 -0.23
CA LYS A 69 13.76 4.51 -0.21
C LYS A 69 13.13 5.21 0.98
N ALA A 70 12.04 4.69 1.52
CA ALA A 70 11.29 5.34 2.59
C ALA A 70 11.32 4.56 3.92
N TYR A 71 12.24 3.61 4.09
CA TYR A 71 12.34 2.77 5.30
C TYR A 71 12.47 3.60 6.58
N GLU A 72 13.32 4.63 6.55
CA GLU A 72 13.51 5.53 7.69
C GLU A 72 12.20 6.24 8.06
N GLN A 73 11.48 6.78 7.09
CA GLN A 73 10.21 7.46 7.31
C GLN A 73 9.13 6.51 7.84
N ILE A 74 9.11 5.27 7.34
CA ILE A 74 8.21 4.23 7.86
C ILE A 74 8.53 3.94 9.33
N LYS A 75 9.81 3.76 9.65
CA LYS A 75 10.28 3.45 11.00
C LYS A 75 9.99 4.58 11.99
N LEU A 76 10.32 5.82 11.64
CA LEU A 76 10.30 6.94 12.58
C LEU A 76 8.94 7.64 12.65
N ASN A 77 8.29 7.85 11.49
CA ASN A 77 7.12 8.69 11.41
C ASN A 77 5.80 7.90 11.39
N ILE A 78 5.84 6.62 10.96
CA ILE A 78 4.65 5.76 10.96
C ILE A 78 4.64 4.87 12.20
N LYS A 79 5.61 3.96 12.34
CA LYS A 79 5.65 3.01 13.46
C LYS A 79 5.82 3.68 14.82
N GLY A 80 6.61 4.70 14.89
CA GLY A 80 6.87 5.39 16.15
C GLY A 80 5.76 6.36 16.57
N TRP A 81 4.85 6.73 15.66
CA TRP A 81 3.94 7.83 15.91
C TRP A 81 2.57 7.69 15.23
N ALA A 82 2.49 7.83 13.88
CA ALA A 82 1.22 8.02 13.16
C ALA A 82 0.27 6.82 13.25
N GLU A 83 0.79 5.60 13.41
CA GLU A 83 0.00 4.37 13.50
C GLU A 83 -0.98 4.34 14.68
N ASN A 84 -0.77 5.17 15.70
CA ASN A 84 -1.61 5.23 16.89
C ASN A 84 -2.91 6.02 16.67
N TYR A 85 -2.98 6.83 15.63
CA TYR A 85 -4.07 7.77 15.41
C TYR A 85 -4.95 7.43 14.21
N GLY A 86 -4.36 7.03 13.11
CA GLY A 86 -5.05 6.73 11.86
C GLY A 86 -4.68 5.37 11.29
N SER A 87 -5.28 5.00 10.16
CA SER A 87 -4.94 3.77 9.47
C SER A 87 -4.05 4.06 8.26
N ILE A 88 -2.98 3.28 8.11
CA ILE A 88 -2.08 3.36 6.97
C ILE A 88 -1.93 1.98 6.36
N ILE A 89 -2.29 1.85 5.10
CA ILE A 89 -2.16 0.60 4.37
C ILE A 89 -1.22 0.81 3.19
N PHE A 90 -0.08 0.18 3.25
CA PHE A 90 0.81 0.05 2.11
C PHE A 90 0.27 -1.01 1.17
N VAL A 91 -0.17 -0.60 -0.02
CA VAL A 91 -0.63 -1.48 -1.09
C VAL A 91 0.39 -1.44 -2.19
N ASN A 92 1.35 -2.37 -2.18
CA ASN A 92 2.53 -2.28 -3.01
C ASN A 92 2.70 -3.46 -3.96
N ALA A 93 2.96 -3.13 -5.22
CA ALA A 93 3.23 -4.08 -6.29
C ALA A 93 4.73 -4.41 -6.38
N GLY A 94 5.07 -5.55 -6.99
CA GLY A 94 6.47 -5.94 -7.24
C GLY A 94 6.86 -7.28 -6.65
N HIS A 95 5.90 -8.03 -6.11
CA HIS A 95 6.13 -9.37 -5.55
C HIS A 95 6.02 -10.45 -6.63
N ASN A 96 6.58 -11.62 -6.34
CA ASN A 96 6.48 -12.85 -7.17
C ASN A 96 6.91 -12.64 -8.63
N GLY A 97 8.03 -11.93 -8.84
CA GLY A 97 8.57 -11.72 -10.19
C GLY A 97 7.89 -10.65 -11.01
N CYS A 98 6.92 -9.92 -10.45
CA CYS A 98 6.45 -8.69 -11.05
C CYS A 98 7.63 -7.75 -11.30
N TYR A 99 7.75 -7.23 -12.49
CA TYR A 99 8.84 -6.33 -12.88
C TYR A 99 10.23 -6.96 -12.99
N ASN A 100 10.36 -8.30 -13.18
CA ASN A 100 11.65 -8.93 -13.42
C ASN A 100 12.44 -8.26 -14.56
N ASP A 101 11.74 -7.83 -15.59
CA ASP A 101 12.34 -7.17 -16.76
C ASP A 101 12.65 -5.68 -16.55
N CYS A 102 12.29 -5.12 -15.39
CA CYS A 102 12.48 -3.69 -15.09
C CYS A 102 13.76 -3.39 -14.30
N GLY A 103 14.58 -4.41 -14.04
CA GLY A 103 15.84 -4.27 -13.31
C GLY A 103 15.70 -4.37 -11.79
N ARG A 104 16.87 -4.48 -11.12
CA ARG A 104 16.97 -4.80 -9.69
C ARG A 104 16.22 -3.85 -8.76
N GLY A 105 16.09 -2.58 -9.11
CA GLY A 105 15.40 -1.60 -8.26
C GLY A 105 13.89 -1.83 -8.14
N HIS A 106 13.30 -2.64 -9.03
CA HIS A 106 11.89 -2.99 -8.98
C HIS A 106 11.60 -4.28 -8.21
N LEU A 107 12.66 -5.04 -7.89
CA LEU A 107 12.53 -6.33 -7.22
C LEU A 107 12.55 -6.16 -5.72
N VAL A 108 11.79 -6.96 -5.03
CA VAL A 108 11.77 -7.04 -3.57
C VAL A 108 11.73 -8.50 -3.14
N TYR A 109 12.70 -8.89 -2.32
CA TYR A 109 12.84 -10.27 -1.82
C TYR A 109 12.87 -10.35 -0.29
N ASP A 110 13.17 -9.26 0.37
CA ASP A 110 13.42 -9.15 1.80
C ASP A 110 12.43 -8.26 2.55
N ASP A 111 11.32 -7.89 1.90
CA ASP A 111 10.26 -7.08 2.51
C ASP A 111 9.70 -7.72 3.79
N HIS A 112 9.61 -9.05 3.85
CA HIS A 112 9.17 -9.77 5.03
C HIS A 112 10.14 -9.57 6.22
N ILE A 113 11.45 -9.51 5.97
CA ILE A 113 12.47 -9.25 7.01
C ILE A 113 12.31 -7.82 7.52
N LEU A 114 12.21 -6.86 6.60
CA LEU A 114 12.08 -5.44 6.94
C LEU A 114 10.77 -5.13 7.68
N MET A 115 9.67 -5.73 7.24
CA MET A 115 8.37 -5.53 7.89
C MET A 115 8.31 -6.22 9.26
N THR A 116 8.88 -7.42 9.41
CA THR A 116 9.02 -8.09 10.70
C THR A 116 9.89 -7.28 11.66
N GLY A 117 11.02 -6.75 11.18
CA GLY A 117 11.92 -5.90 11.98
C GLY A 117 11.26 -4.60 12.45
N LEU A 118 10.20 -4.14 11.77
CA LEU A 118 9.40 -2.99 12.15
C LEU A 118 8.10 -3.38 12.89
N ASP A 119 7.86 -4.65 13.13
CA ASP A 119 6.59 -5.15 13.67
C ASP A 119 5.37 -4.64 12.86
N ILE A 120 5.48 -4.65 11.53
CA ILE A 120 4.40 -4.31 10.60
C ILE A 120 3.81 -5.61 10.05
N PRO A 121 2.50 -5.87 10.24
CA PRO A 121 1.83 -7.00 9.64
C PRO A 121 1.95 -6.99 8.12
N LEU A 122 2.54 -8.05 7.55
CA LEU A 122 2.65 -8.26 6.13
C LEU A 122 1.60 -9.27 5.69
N ILE A 123 0.74 -8.88 4.78
CA ILE A 123 -0.37 -9.66 4.28
C ILE A 123 -0.13 -9.96 2.80
N ASP A 124 -0.15 -11.24 2.45
CA ASP A 124 -0.03 -11.72 1.06
C ASP A 124 -1.36 -12.39 0.65
N PRO A 125 -2.32 -11.62 0.13
CA PRO A 125 -3.64 -12.15 -0.15
C PRO A 125 -3.61 -13.09 -1.36
N PRO A 126 -4.15 -14.32 -1.25
CA PRO A 126 -4.13 -15.30 -2.33
C PRO A 126 -5.14 -14.99 -3.45
N ASP A 127 -6.14 -14.15 -3.18
CA ASP A 127 -7.19 -13.82 -4.14
C ASP A 127 -7.76 -12.39 -3.94
N ARG A 128 -8.63 -11.97 -4.86
CA ARG A 128 -9.25 -10.64 -4.83
C ARG A 128 -10.12 -10.41 -3.60
N GLN A 129 -10.83 -11.41 -3.16
CA GLN A 129 -11.74 -11.29 -2.03
C GLN A 129 -10.94 -11.05 -0.75
N GLN A 130 -9.88 -11.83 -0.54
CA GLN A 130 -8.99 -11.65 0.60
C GLN A 130 -8.20 -10.35 0.53
N PHE A 131 -7.81 -9.89 -0.67
CA PHE A 131 -7.22 -8.57 -0.84
C PHE A 131 -8.18 -7.46 -0.38
N VAL A 132 -9.41 -7.46 -0.88
CA VAL A 132 -10.42 -6.45 -0.49
C VAL A 132 -10.70 -6.51 1.01
N ARG A 133 -10.78 -7.73 1.58
CA ARG A 133 -10.96 -7.91 3.02
C ARG A 133 -9.79 -7.33 3.82
N ALA A 134 -8.55 -7.63 3.44
CA ALA A 134 -7.35 -7.10 4.11
C ALA A 134 -7.31 -5.57 4.12
N VAL A 135 -7.63 -4.93 2.97
CA VAL A 135 -7.70 -3.48 2.87
C VAL A 135 -8.86 -2.93 3.70
N SER A 136 -10.06 -3.54 3.60
CA SER A 136 -11.25 -3.11 4.35
C SER A 136 -11.02 -3.18 5.86
N ASP A 137 -10.51 -4.29 6.35
CA ASP A 137 -10.26 -4.50 7.78
C ASP A 137 -9.14 -3.56 8.28
N GLY A 138 -8.16 -3.30 7.42
CA GLY A 138 -7.09 -2.34 7.70
C GLY A 138 -7.60 -0.91 7.85
N LEU A 139 -8.50 -0.46 7.00
CA LEU A 139 -9.05 0.91 7.05
C LEU A 139 -9.89 1.18 8.30
N ARG A 140 -10.47 0.16 8.91
CA ARG A 140 -11.39 0.29 10.06
C ARG A 140 -10.73 0.52 11.40
N LYS A 141 -9.42 0.31 11.50
CA LYS A 141 -8.69 0.38 12.78
C LYS A 141 -7.39 1.15 12.59
N PRO A 142 -6.99 1.96 13.56
CA PRO A 142 -5.65 2.53 13.58
C PRO A 142 -4.57 1.45 13.45
N GLY A 143 -3.43 1.86 12.97
CA GLY A 143 -2.29 0.98 12.75
C GLY A 143 -1.77 0.99 11.34
N VAL A 144 -0.64 0.35 11.14
CA VAL A 144 0.01 0.20 9.83
C VAL A 144 -0.04 -1.25 9.37
N ARG A 145 -0.23 -1.46 8.08
CA ARG A 145 -0.22 -2.79 7.44
C ARG A 145 0.41 -2.71 6.07
N PHE A 146 1.08 -3.77 5.69
CA PHE A 146 1.65 -3.94 4.36
C PHE A 146 0.88 -5.06 3.63
N VAL A 147 0.26 -4.71 2.50
CA VAL A 147 -0.49 -5.65 1.67
C VAL A 147 0.23 -5.82 0.34
N ARG A 148 0.72 -7.02 0.10
CA ARG A 148 1.36 -7.37 -1.16
C ARG A 148 0.37 -7.40 -2.32
N LEU A 149 0.83 -6.92 -3.46
CA LEU A 149 0.16 -7.09 -4.74
C LEU A 149 1.07 -7.86 -5.70
N GLY A 150 0.67 -9.08 -6.03
CA GLY A 150 1.25 -9.84 -7.16
C GLY A 150 0.65 -9.41 -8.50
N TRP A 151 1.10 -10.02 -9.61
CA TRP A 151 0.49 -9.84 -10.92
C TRP A 151 -0.95 -10.34 -10.95
N ASP A 152 -1.85 -9.59 -11.60
CA ASP A 152 -3.24 -10.02 -11.86
C ASP A 152 -3.33 -11.35 -12.62
N ASN A 153 -2.25 -11.75 -13.29
CA ASN A 153 -2.29 -12.84 -14.24
C ASN A 153 -2.01 -14.23 -13.65
N GLU A 154 -1.36 -14.36 -12.51
CA GLU A 154 -1.00 -15.67 -11.96
C GLU A 154 -1.72 -16.01 -10.65
N VAL A 155 -1.78 -15.07 -9.73
CA VAL A 155 -2.44 -15.28 -8.44
C VAL A 155 -3.96 -15.24 -8.58
N TRP A 156 -4.47 -14.47 -9.55
CA TRP A 156 -5.89 -14.19 -9.71
C TRP A 156 -6.59 -15.01 -10.78
N LYS A 157 -5.85 -15.69 -11.65
CA LYS A 157 -6.43 -16.63 -12.65
C LYS A 157 -6.85 -17.95 -12.04
N LYS A 158 -6.20 -18.40 -10.96
CA LYS A 158 -6.53 -19.67 -10.29
C LYS A 158 -7.85 -19.66 -9.52
N SER A 159 -8.44 -18.49 -9.25
CA SER A 159 -9.73 -18.38 -8.56
C SER A 159 -10.95 -18.34 -9.50
N ASN A 160 -10.74 -18.40 -10.81
CA ASN A 160 -11.80 -18.33 -11.83
C ASN A 160 -11.73 -19.49 -12.84
N SER A 161 -10.99 -20.57 -12.55
CA SER A 161 -11.00 -21.82 -13.32
C SER A 161 -11.78 -22.90 -12.62
#